data_dcac8de714d18b337a121819d0d29d05
#
_entry.id   dcac8de714d18b337a121819d0d29d05
#
_cell.length_a   1.000
_cell.length_b   1.000
_cell.length_c   1.000
_cell.angle_alpha   90.00
_cell.angle_beta   90.00
_cell.angle_gamma   90.00
#
_symmetry.space_group_name_H-M   'P 1'
#
loop_
_entity.id
_entity.type
_entity.pdbx_description
1 polymer ?
#
loop_
_entity_poly.entity_id
_entity_poly.type
_entity_poly.pdbx_seq_one_letter_code
_entity_poly.pdbx_strand_id
1 'polypeptide(L)'
;MAELMRNPQRMAKLQGEVRKHTQEGQETVEEENLSDMAYLRAVVKETLRLHPPTPLLLPHLSMADCVVDGYFVPSGTRVIINAESWESPDEFMSERVLDGGSAAVIDFKGNDFTFLPFSARRRICPGLNFALATVEIMLTNLVYCFDWQLPDGMEAKDVDTTEVFGLTVHPKEKLMLYPKQRGATAAGADSVMHN
;
A
#
# COMPACT_ATOMS: atom_id res chain seq x y z
N MET A 1 -2.55 -5.95 -1.59
CA MET A 1 -3.36 -7.19 -1.79
C MET A 1 -3.08 -8.26 -0.74
N ALA A 2 -1.84 -8.66 -0.47
CA ALA A 2 -1.55 -9.70 0.55
C ALA A 2 -2.20 -9.41 1.90
N GLU A 3 -1.99 -8.21 2.45
CA GLU A 3 -2.61 -7.81 3.72
C GLU A 3 -4.14 -7.84 3.70
N LEU A 4 -4.76 -7.48 2.58
CA LEU A 4 -6.22 -7.55 2.44
C LEU A 4 -6.72 -9.00 2.40
N MET A 5 -5.97 -9.91 1.77
CA MET A 5 -6.30 -11.34 1.78
C MET A 5 -6.13 -11.97 3.16
N ARG A 6 -5.14 -11.52 3.94
CA ARG A 6 -4.97 -11.91 5.36
C ARG A 6 -6.07 -11.36 6.26
N ASN A 7 -6.69 -10.25 5.85
CA ASN A 7 -7.70 -9.53 6.63
C ASN A 7 -9.03 -9.41 5.86
N PRO A 8 -9.82 -10.50 5.71
CA PRO A 8 -11.03 -10.50 4.89
C PRO A 8 -12.06 -9.45 5.28
N GLN A 9 -12.14 -9.10 6.56
CA GLN A 9 -13.05 -8.04 7.04
C GLN A 9 -12.64 -6.67 6.50
N ARG A 10 -11.33 -6.38 6.41
CA ARG A 10 -10.81 -5.13 5.84
C ARG A 10 -10.99 -5.10 4.32
N MET A 11 -10.81 -6.25 3.66
CA MET A 11 -11.15 -6.39 2.23
C MET A 11 -12.62 -6.07 1.99
N ALA A 12 -13.55 -6.68 2.74
CA ALA A 12 -14.97 -6.45 2.59
C ALA A 12 -15.36 -4.96 2.83
N LYS A 13 -14.73 -4.32 3.81
CA LYS A 13 -14.93 -2.89 4.09
C LYS A 13 -14.46 -2.01 2.94
N LEU A 14 -13.27 -2.28 2.38
CA LEU A 14 -12.75 -1.56 1.21
C LEU A 14 -13.66 -1.76 -0.01
N GLN A 15 -14.07 -2.99 -0.28
CA GLN A 15 -15.02 -3.29 -1.35
C GLN A 15 -16.36 -2.56 -1.17
N GLY A 16 -16.83 -2.46 0.07
CA GLY A 16 -18.05 -1.72 0.41
C GLY A 16 -17.93 -0.22 0.11
N GLU A 17 -16.81 0.42 0.47
CA GLU A 17 -16.56 1.82 0.15
C GLU A 17 -16.47 2.05 -1.35
N VAL A 18 -15.65 1.25 -2.05
CA VAL A 18 -15.48 1.37 -3.51
C VAL A 18 -16.82 1.25 -4.22
N ARG A 19 -17.63 0.26 -3.85
CA ARG A 19 -18.95 0.04 -4.44
C ARG A 19 -19.92 1.18 -4.20
N LYS A 20 -19.83 1.82 -3.04
CA LYS A 20 -20.69 2.96 -2.69
C LYS A 20 -20.39 4.20 -3.53
N HIS A 21 -19.12 4.41 -3.91
CA HIS A 21 -18.68 5.59 -4.65
C HIS A 21 -18.53 5.37 -6.17
N THR A 22 -18.83 4.16 -6.64
CA THR A 22 -18.83 3.85 -8.08
C THR A 22 -20.27 3.72 -8.56
N GLN A 23 -20.58 4.32 -9.70
CA GLN A 23 -21.92 4.30 -10.27
C GLN A 23 -22.31 2.88 -10.72
N GLU A 24 -23.59 2.55 -10.57
CA GLU A 24 -24.11 1.26 -11.02
C GLU A 24 -23.97 1.13 -12.55
N GLY A 25 -23.42 0.01 -13.01
CA GLY A 25 -23.15 -0.23 -14.44
C GLY A 25 -21.82 0.30 -14.96
N GLN A 26 -21.02 0.97 -14.15
CA GLN A 26 -19.67 1.39 -14.52
C GLN A 26 -18.75 0.15 -14.59
N GLU A 27 -18.01 -0.03 -15.69
CA GLU A 27 -17.11 -1.19 -15.87
C GLU A 27 -15.82 -1.06 -15.06
N THR A 28 -15.31 0.16 -14.91
CA THR A 28 -14.07 0.49 -14.19
C THR A 28 -14.28 1.73 -13.33
N VAL A 29 -13.51 1.84 -12.26
CA VAL A 29 -13.50 3.05 -11.43
C VAL A 29 -12.57 4.09 -12.06
N GLU A 30 -13.03 5.33 -12.13
CA GLU A 30 -12.29 6.47 -12.65
C GLU A 30 -11.66 7.28 -11.50
N GLU A 31 -10.65 8.11 -11.83
CA GLU A 31 -9.93 8.92 -10.84
C GLU A 31 -10.85 9.85 -10.06
N GLU A 32 -11.89 10.38 -10.70
CA GLU A 32 -12.89 11.26 -10.08
C GLU A 32 -13.64 10.60 -8.92
N ASN A 33 -13.82 9.27 -8.98
CA ASN A 33 -14.48 8.51 -7.92
C ASN A 33 -13.63 8.38 -6.64
N LEU A 34 -12.30 8.57 -6.73
CA LEU A 34 -11.37 8.33 -5.62
C LEU A 34 -11.43 9.42 -4.55
N SER A 35 -11.95 10.62 -4.88
CA SER A 35 -11.90 11.80 -4.00
C SER A 35 -12.50 11.55 -2.61
N ASP A 36 -13.55 10.75 -2.52
CA ASP A 36 -14.30 10.50 -1.27
C ASP A 36 -14.00 9.15 -0.62
N MET A 37 -13.02 8.38 -1.16
CA MET A 37 -12.64 7.07 -0.64
C MET A 37 -11.59 7.19 0.47
N ALA A 38 -12.04 7.54 1.67
CA ALA A 38 -11.16 7.72 2.83
C ALA A 38 -10.53 6.40 3.30
N TYR A 39 -11.28 5.30 3.26
CA TYR A 39 -10.78 3.99 3.68
C TYR A 39 -9.75 3.41 2.71
N LEU A 40 -9.92 3.63 1.41
CA LEU A 40 -8.90 3.30 0.40
C LEU A 40 -7.56 3.94 0.74
N ARG A 41 -7.56 5.26 1.00
CA ARG A 41 -6.33 5.99 1.39
C ARG A 41 -5.74 5.47 2.69
N ALA A 42 -6.58 5.09 3.64
CA ALA A 42 -6.14 4.49 4.89
C ALA A 42 -5.48 3.11 4.67
N VAL A 43 -6.02 2.29 3.79
CA VAL A 43 -5.43 1.00 3.39
C VAL A 43 -4.07 1.19 2.74
N VAL A 44 -3.95 2.12 1.79
CA VAL A 44 -2.67 2.42 1.12
C VAL A 44 -1.63 2.93 2.11
N LYS A 45 -2.03 3.85 2.99
CA LYS A 45 -1.15 4.42 4.02
C LYS A 45 -0.64 3.36 5.00
N GLU A 46 -1.54 2.51 5.50
CA GLU A 46 -1.19 1.42 6.41
C GLU A 46 -0.30 0.35 5.74
N THR A 47 -0.54 0.08 4.46
CA THR A 47 0.33 -0.81 3.67
C THR A 47 1.74 -0.24 3.57
N LEU A 48 1.90 1.05 3.27
CA LEU A 48 3.21 1.69 3.17
C LEU A 48 3.91 1.84 4.54
N ARG A 49 3.15 1.84 5.64
CA ARG A 49 3.70 1.81 6.99
C ARG A 49 4.31 0.45 7.32
N LEU A 50 3.57 -0.63 7.06
CA LEU A 50 4.02 -2.01 7.35
C LEU A 50 5.07 -2.51 6.38
N HIS A 51 4.96 -2.12 5.11
CA HIS A 51 5.78 -2.59 4.01
C HIS A 51 6.42 -1.41 3.27
N PRO A 52 7.34 -0.66 3.91
CA PRO A 52 8.01 0.44 3.26
C PRO A 52 8.87 -0.08 2.10
N PRO A 53 8.63 0.35 0.86
CA PRO A 53 9.33 -0.21 -0.30
C PRO A 53 10.83 0.11 -0.31
N THR A 54 11.26 1.11 0.46
CA THR A 54 12.66 1.56 0.55
C THR A 54 12.97 1.95 2.00
N PRO A 55 13.09 0.96 2.93
CA PRO A 55 13.19 1.24 4.36
C PRO A 55 14.45 2.01 4.76
N LEU A 56 15.53 1.92 3.98
CA LEU A 56 16.77 2.67 4.21
C LEU A 56 16.85 3.95 3.37
N LEU A 57 15.79 4.31 2.67
CA LEU A 57 15.73 5.41 1.70
C LEU A 57 16.90 5.36 0.68
N LEU A 58 17.05 6.40 -0.12
CA LEU A 58 18.23 6.51 -0.98
C LEU A 58 19.41 7.09 -0.17
N PRO A 59 20.64 6.56 -0.32
CA PRO A 59 21.79 7.10 0.37
C PRO A 59 22.02 8.57 0.06
N HIS A 60 22.32 9.34 1.10
CA HIS A 60 22.68 10.75 1.01
C HIS A 60 24.20 10.92 1.11
N LEU A 61 24.70 12.05 0.64
CA LEU A 61 26.10 12.44 0.80
C LEU A 61 26.13 13.78 1.56
N SER A 62 26.93 13.86 2.64
CA SER A 62 27.14 15.14 3.32
C SER A 62 27.92 16.08 2.41
N MET A 63 27.40 17.30 2.19
CA MET A 63 28.02 18.26 1.27
C MET A 63 29.08 19.14 1.96
N ALA A 64 29.07 19.16 3.29
CA ALA A 64 30.01 19.92 4.12
C ALA A 64 30.20 19.23 5.45
N ASP A 65 31.27 19.57 6.14
CA ASP A 65 31.48 19.18 7.52
C ASP A 65 30.32 19.70 8.38
N CYS A 66 29.79 18.86 9.26
CA CYS A 66 28.71 19.25 10.17
C CYS A 66 28.78 18.43 11.47
N VAL A 67 28.03 18.89 12.46
CA VAL A 67 27.86 18.15 13.72
C VAL A 67 26.39 17.78 13.85
N VAL A 68 26.12 16.49 14.04
CA VAL A 68 24.78 15.95 14.23
C VAL A 68 24.77 15.24 15.58
N ASP A 69 23.92 15.70 16.49
CA ASP A 69 23.78 15.15 17.85
C ASP A 69 25.13 14.98 18.59
N GLY A 70 26.04 15.97 18.46
CA GLY A 70 27.38 15.95 19.06
C GLY A 70 28.44 15.14 18.29
N TYR A 71 28.07 14.43 17.24
CA TYR A 71 28.99 13.67 16.39
C TYR A 71 29.45 14.51 15.20
N PHE A 72 30.78 14.54 14.97
CA PHE A 72 31.34 15.17 13.79
C PHE A 72 31.15 14.30 12.55
N VAL A 73 30.55 14.85 11.52
CA VAL A 73 30.29 14.22 10.23
C VAL A 73 31.05 14.97 9.14
N PRO A 74 32.14 14.40 8.60
CA PRO A 74 32.93 15.03 7.53
C PRO A 74 32.12 15.19 6.23
N SER A 75 32.52 16.15 5.42
CA SER A 75 32.07 16.27 4.02
C SER A 75 32.40 14.99 3.26
N GLY A 76 31.49 14.56 2.36
CA GLY A 76 31.64 13.32 1.60
C GLY A 76 31.25 12.05 2.36
N THR A 77 30.75 12.16 3.60
CA THR A 77 30.23 11.01 4.34
C THR A 77 28.92 10.50 3.71
N ARG A 78 28.85 9.19 3.46
CA ARG A 78 27.59 8.54 3.05
C ARG A 78 26.68 8.38 4.27
N VAL A 79 25.48 8.92 4.17
CA VAL A 79 24.46 8.88 5.22
C VAL A 79 23.30 8.01 4.75
N ILE A 80 22.93 7.02 5.56
CA ILE A 80 21.77 6.15 5.37
C ILE A 80 20.77 6.49 6.47
N ILE A 81 19.51 6.67 6.08
CA ILE A 81 18.41 6.97 7.00
C ILE A 81 17.52 5.74 7.08
N ASN A 82 17.40 5.16 8.27
CA ASN A 82 16.40 4.13 8.52
C ASN A 82 15.03 4.80 8.70
N ALA A 83 14.12 4.55 7.75
CA ALA A 83 12.76 5.07 7.75
C ALA A 83 11.76 4.08 8.36
N GLU A 84 12.21 2.91 8.79
CA GLU A 84 11.39 1.92 9.47
C GLU A 84 11.04 2.41 10.88
N SER A 85 9.77 2.38 11.23
CA SER A 85 9.33 2.78 12.55
C SER A 85 9.40 1.58 13.51
N TRP A 86 10.36 1.60 14.44
CA TRP A 86 10.58 0.56 15.45
C TRP A 86 9.44 0.40 16.46
N GLU A 87 8.63 1.44 16.64
CA GLU A 87 7.55 1.49 17.62
C GLU A 87 6.18 1.15 17.02
N SER A 88 6.14 0.81 15.75
CA SER A 88 4.88 0.52 15.06
C SER A 88 4.41 -0.90 15.36
N PRO A 89 3.14 -1.08 15.76
CA PRO A 89 2.54 -2.41 15.86
C PRO A 89 2.58 -3.13 14.51
N ASP A 90 2.92 -4.43 14.52
CA ASP A 90 2.99 -5.28 13.31
C ASP A 90 1.61 -5.62 12.73
N GLU A 91 0.55 -5.23 13.40
CA GLU A 91 -0.81 -5.50 12.95
C GLU A 91 -1.24 -4.52 11.85
N PHE A 92 -1.74 -5.06 10.75
CA PHE A 92 -2.38 -4.28 9.68
C PHE A 92 -3.72 -3.72 10.15
N MET A 93 -3.79 -2.42 10.42
CA MET A 93 -4.98 -1.75 10.96
C MET A 93 -5.20 -0.39 10.29
N SER A 94 -5.92 -0.38 9.18
CA SER A 94 -6.21 0.85 8.40
C SER A 94 -6.97 1.92 9.21
N GLU A 95 -7.68 1.51 10.25
CA GLU A 95 -8.43 2.39 11.15
C GLU A 95 -7.56 3.37 11.93
N ARG A 96 -6.25 3.09 12.09
CA ARG A 96 -5.31 4.01 12.77
C ARG A 96 -5.22 5.38 12.11
N VAL A 97 -5.34 5.41 10.79
CA VAL A 97 -5.15 6.61 9.97
C VAL A 97 -6.45 7.30 9.56
N LEU A 98 -7.60 6.77 10.00
CA LEU A 98 -8.89 7.43 9.85
C LEU A 98 -9.10 8.48 10.94
N ASP A 99 -10.07 9.36 10.75
CA ASP A 99 -10.45 10.37 11.72
C ASP A 99 -10.75 9.74 13.08
N GLY A 100 -10.09 10.26 14.12
CA GLY A 100 -10.14 9.70 15.47
C GLY A 100 -9.20 8.52 15.74
N GLY A 101 -8.47 8.02 14.75
CA GLY A 101 -7.43 7.01 14.92
C GLY A 101 -6.12 7.60 15.46
N SER A 102 -5.25 6.72 15.99
CA SER A 102 -3.97 7.12 16.61
C SER A 102 -2.99 7.79 15.65
N ALA A 103 -3.15 7.61 14.35
CA ALA A 103 -2.29 8.14 13.30
C ALA A 103 -3.05 8.99 12.26
N ALA A 104 -4.21 9.55 12.62
CA ALA A 104 -5.05 10.33 11.71
C ALA A 104 -4.36 11.57 11.11
N VAL A 105 -3.43 12.17 11.86
CA VAL A 105 -2.71 13.40 11.46
C VAL A 105 -1.50 13.11 10.56
N ILE A 106 -1.03 11.86 10.52
CA ILE A 106 0.15 11.48 9.75
C ILE A 106 -0.14 11.59 8.25
N ASP A 107 0.74 12.24 7.50
CA ASP A 107 0.63 12.41 6.05
C ASP A 107 1.92 11.98 5.31
N PHE A 108 1.86 11.98 3.98
CA PHE A 108 3.02 11.64 3.13
C PHE A 108 4.01 12.80 2.90
N LYS A 109 3.78 13.98 3.50
CA LYS A 109 4.57 15.20 3.22
C LYS A 109 5.95 15.20 3.88
N GLY A 110 6.26 14.14 4.66
CA GLY A 110 7.56 14.02 5.33
C GLY A 110 7.77 15.03 6.45
N ASN A 111 6.68 15.50 7.07
CA ASN A 111 6.71 16.36 8.24
C ASN A 111 6.79 15.57 9.53
N ASP A 112 6.32 14.34 9.51
CA ASP A 112 6.38 13.39 10.60
C ASP A 112 7.45 12.34 10.30
N PHE A 113 8.49 12.29 11.13
CA PHE A 113 9.62 11.37 10.96
C PHE A 113 9.29 9.93 11.35
N THR A 114 8.13 9.66 11.92
CA THR A 114 7.64 8.30 12.20
C THR A 114 7.08 7.61 10.96
N PHE A 115 6.87 8.37 9.85
CA PHE A 115 6.29 7.86 8.61
C PHE A 115 6.92 8.51 7.37
N LEU A 116 7.93 7.88 6.81
CA LEU A 116 8.74 8.42 5.71
C LEU A 116 8.80 7.54 4.45
N PRO A 117 7.69 6.97 3.94
CA PRO A 117 7.73 6.06 2.79
C PRO A 117 8.24 6.74 1.51
N PHE A 118 8.18 8.05 1.43
CA PHE A 118 8.63 8.87 0.31
C PHE A 118 9.76 9.83 0.67
N SER A 119 10.48 9.58 1.77
CA SER A 119 11.47 10.51 2.31
C SER A 119 10.87 11.84 2.79
N ALA A 120 11.70 12.86 3.04
CA ALA A 120 11.26 14.11 3.64
C ALA A 120 11.92 15.33 3.01
N ARG A 121 11.29 16.50 3.20
CA ARG A 121 11.82 17.84 2.90
C ARG A 121 12.36 17.96 1.47
N ARG A 122 13.58 18.49 1.29
CA ARG A 122 14.20 18.72 -0.03
C ARG A 122 14.52 17.43 -0.81
N ARG A 123 14.45 16.28 -0.17
CA ARG A 123 14.70 14.96 -0.76
C ARG A 123 13.45 14.09 -0.86
N ILE A 124 12.27 14.70 -0.64
CA ILE A 124 11.00 13.99 -0.84
C ILE A 124 10.91 13.48 -2.29
N CYS A 125 10.31 12.31 -2.45
CA CYS A 125 10.15 11.69 -3.77
C CYS A 125 9.34 12.61 -4.71
N PRO A 126 9.88 13.02 -5.86
CA PRO A 126 9.13 13.86 -6.79
C PRO A 126 7.95 13.13 -7.45
N GLY A 127 7.97 11.80 -7.47
CA GLY A 127 6.91 10.95 -8.02
C GLY A 127 5.81 10.59 -7.00
N LEU A 128 5.80 11.19 -5.80
CA LEU A 128 4.86 10.84 -4.73
C LEU A 128 3.41 10.86 -5.17
N ASN A 129 2.94 11.96 -5.75
CA ASN A 129 1.54 12.10 -6.16
C ASN A 129 1.17 11.11 -7.28
N PHE A 130 2.06 10.91 -8.24
CA PHE A 130 1.87 9.93 -9.32
C PHE A 130 1.81 8.50 -8.78
N ALA A 131 2.70 8.16 -7.85
CA ALA A 131 2.72 6.83 -7.24
C ALA A 131 1.45 6.55 -6.43
N LEU A 132 1.00 7.49 -5.60
CA LEU A 132 -0.24 7.35 -4.83
C LEU A 132 -1.45 7.20 -5.74
N ALA A 133 -1.64 8.10 -6.72
CA ALA A 133 -2.75 8.01 -7.67
C ALA A 133 -2.75 6.66 -8.42
N THR A 134 -1.57 6.21 -8.86
CA THR A 134 -1.43 4.91 -9.54
C THR A 134 -1.83 3.74 -8.65
N VAL A 135 -1.33 3.70 -7.41
CA VAL A 135 -1.66 2.62 -6.46
C VAL A 135 -3.13 2.65 -6.09
N GLU A 136 -3.69 3.82 -5.83
CA GLU A 136 -5.10 3.98 -5.48
C GLU A 136 -6.00 3.50 -6.61
N ILE A 137 -5.80 3.97 -7.85
CA ILE A 137 -6.65 3.57 -8.98
C ILE A 137 -6.52 2.08 -9.33
N MET A 138 -5.31 1.53 -9.27
CA MET A 138 -5.09 0.11 -9.53
C MET A 138 -5.75 -0.76 -8.45
N LEU A 139 -5.52 -0.45 -7.18
CA LEU A 139 -6.11 -1.22 -6.07
C LEU A 139 -7.63 -1.16 -6.12
N THR A 140 -8.19 0.02 -6.37
CA THR A 140 -9.64 0.22 -6.46
C THR A 140 -10.24 -0.62 -7.57
N ASN A 141 -9.67 -0.61 -8.77
CA ASN A 141 -10.17 -1.43 -9.88
C ASN A 141 -10.03 -2.93 -9.60
N LEU A 142 -8.93 -3.37 -8.99
CA LEU A 142 -8.76 -4.78 -8.61
C LEU A 142 -9.84 -5.25 -7.63
N VAL A 143 -10.21 -4.44 -6.65
CA VAL A 143 -11.24 -4.82 -5.66
C VAL A 143 -12.66 -4.56 -6.13
N TYR A 144 -12.85 -3.69 -7.13
CA TYR A 144 -14.13 -3.41 -7.75
C TYR A 144 -14.54 -4.51 -8.75
N CYS A 145 -13.63 -4.83 -9.67
CA CYS A 145 -13.92 -5.73 -10.78
C CYS A 145 -13.95 -7.20 -10.37
N PHE A 146 -13.21 -7.58 -9.30
CA PHE A 146 -13.03 -8.97 -8.94
C PHE A 146 -13.31 -9.24 -7.47
N ASP A 147 -13.87 -10.42 -7.21
CA ASP A 147 -13.81 -11.09 -5.92
C ASP A 147 -12.61 -12.05 -5.94
N TRP A 148 -11.70 -11.90 -4.99
CA TRP A 148 -10.43 -12.63 -4.95
C TRP A 148 -10.52 -13.86 -4.06
N GLN A 149 -9.98 -14.98 -4.52
CA GLN A 149 -9.93 -16.22 -3.78
C GLN A 149 -8.49 -16.72 -3.66
N LEU A 150 -8.18 -17.31 -2.51
CA LEU A 150 -6.93 -18.03 -2.31
C LEU A 150 -6.98 -19.37 -3.04
N PRO A 151 -5.83 -19.96 -3.38
CA PRO A 151 -5.75 -21.34 -3.90
C PRO A 151 -6.42 -22.34 -2.95
N ASP A 152 -6.92 -23.43 -3.51
CA ASP A 152 -7.56 -24.51 -2.75
C ASP A 152 -6.65 -25.02 -1.63
N GLY A 153 -7.21 -25.11 -0.42
CA GLY A 153 -6.50 -25.55 0.77
C GLY A 153 -5.66 -24.47 1.47
N MET A 154 -5.62 -23.24 0.92
CA MET A 154 -4.91 -22.10 1.54
C MET A 154 -5.89 -21.24 2.33
N GLU A 155 -5.54 -20.91 3.57
CA GLU A 155 -6.30 -20.00 4.42
C GLU A 155 -5.65 -18.60 4.48
N ALA A 156 -6.40 -17.60 4.95
CA ALA A 156 -5.90 -16.22 5.07
C ALA A 156 -4.60 -16.12 5.91
N LYS A 157 -4.45 -16.96 6.94
CA LYS A 157 -3.25 -17.03 7.79
C LYS A 157 -2.01 -17.56 7.06
N ASP A 158 -2.20 -18.31 5.96
CA ASP A 158 -1.12 -18.95 5.21
C ASP A 158 -0.52 -18.02 4.15
N VAL A 159 -1.11 -16.85 3.94
CA VAL A 159 -0.57 -15.84 3.02
C VAL A 159 0.75 -15.32 3.58
N ASP A 160 1.85 -15.61 2.88
CA ASP A 160 3.18 -15.16 3.25
C ASP A 160 3.36 -13.67 2.95
N THR A 161 3.75 -12.91 3.95
CA THR A 161 4.11 -11.49 3.84
C THR A 161 5.58 -11.25 4.16
N THR A 162 6.39 -12.31 4.23
CA THR A 162 7.84 -12.16 4.40
C THR A 162 8.46 -11.42 3.24
N GLU A 163 9.48 -10.65 3.53
CA GLU A 163 10.12 -9.74 2.60
C GLU A 163 11.58 -10.12 2.35
N VAL A 164 12.04 -9.82 1.14
CA VAL A 164 13.45 -9.90 0.77
C VAL A 164 14.03 -8.50 0.75
N PHE A 165 15.06 -8.31 1.54
CA PHE A 165 15.77 -7.05 1.69
C PHE A 165 16.68 -6.76 0.51
N GLY A 166 16.66 -5.51 0.04
CA GLY A 166 17.50 -4.97 -1.02
C GLY A 166 17.49 -3.44 -0.97
N LEU A 167 17.86 -2.79 -2.05
CA LEU A 167 17.64 -1.35 -2.19
C LEU A 167 16.13 -1.02 -2.13
N THR A 168 15.34 -1.91 -2.73
CA THR A 168 13.88 -1.97 -2.56
C THR A 168 13.53 -3.30 -1.94
N VAL A 169 12.50 -3.28 -1.10
CA VAL A 169 11.94 -4.47 -0.46
C VAL A 169 10.80 -5.01 -1.32
N HIS A 170 10.71 -6.32 -1.46
CA HIS A 170 9.64 -6.99 -2.18
C HIS A 170 9.23 -8.29 -1.47
N PRO A 171 8.00 -8.77 -1.67
CA PRO A 171 7.58 -10.05 -1.10
C PRO A 171 8.50 -11.19 -1.54
N LYS A 172 8.85 -12.07 -0.59
CA LYS A 172 9.66 -13.26 -0.85
C LYS A 172 8.93 -14.23 -1.79
N GLU A 173 7.67 -14.47 -1.50
CA GLU A 173 6.82 -15.38 -2.27
C GLU A 173 5.82 -14.58 -3.12
N LYS A 174 5.52 -15.09 -4.31
CA LYS A 174 4.51 -14.49 -5.18
C LYS A 174 3.12 -14.76 -4.61
N LEU A 175 2.32 -13.74 -4.49
CA LEU A 175 0.91 -13.87 -4.14
C LEU A 175 0.13 -14.45 -5.32
N MET A 176 -0.35 -15.68 -5.16
CA MET A 176 -1.20 -16.35 -6.15
C MET A 176 -2.65 -16.22 -5.72
N LEU A 177 -3.48 -15.65 -6.59
CA LEU A 177 -4.91 -15.43 -6.33
C LEU A 177 -5.73 -15.81 -7.55
N TYR A 178 -6.94 -16.31 -7.33
CA TYR A 178 -7.93 -16.56 -8.37
C TYR A 178 -8.92 -15.40 -8.43
N PRO A 179 -8.99 -14.65 -9.55
CA PRO A 179 -10.01 -13.63 -9.76
C PRO A 179 -11.33 -14.28 -10.16
N LYS A 180 -12.40 -13.94 -9.46
CA LYS A 180 -13.76 -14.23 -9.89
C LYS A 180 -14.38 -12.92 -10.36
N GLN A 181 -14.66 -12.81 -11.67
CA GLN A 181 -15.28 -11.61 -12.21
C GLN A 181 -16.64 -11.38 -11.57
N ARG A 182 -16.84 -10.19 -11.09
CA ARG A 182 -18.09 -9.79 -10.48
C ARG A 182 -19.12 -9.48 -11.54
N GLY A 183 -20.36 -9.99 -11.37
CA GLY A 183 -21.47 -9.75 -12.31
C GLY A 183 -21.51 -10.68 -13.53
N ALA A 184 -20.58 -11.62 -13.67
CA ALA A 184 -20.78 -12.74 -14.57
C ALA A 184 -21.85 -13.65 -13.95
N THR A 185 -23.12 -13.35 -14.22
CA THR A 185 -24.20 -14.34 -14.06
C THR A 185 -23.78 -15.56 -14.88
N ALA A 186 -24.01 -16.77 -14.36
CA ALA A 186 -23.65 -18.06 -14.92
C ALA A 186 -24.38 -18.38 -16.27
N ALA A 187 -24.38 -17.45 -17.20
CA ALA A 187 -25.00 -17.55 -18.52
C ALA A 187 -23.96 -17.41 -19.64
N GLY A 188 -22.86 -18.18 -19.60
CA GLY A 188 -21.84 -18.07 -20.63
C GLY A 188 -20.75 -19.14 -20.61
N ALA A 189 -20.85 -20.16 -19.78
CA ALA A 189 -19.81 -21.20 -19.68
C ALA A 189 -19.99 -22.39 -20.66
N ASP A 190 -21.04 -22.44 -21.48
CA ASP A 190 -21.38 -23.59 -22.31
C ASP A 190 -21.20 -23.43 -23.83
N SER A 191 -20.49 -22.40 -24.31
CA SER A 191 -20.38 -22.18 -25.76
C SER A 191 -18.98 -22.15 -26.36
N VAL A 192 -17.95 -22.67 -25.68
CA VAL A 192 -16.58 -22.77 -26.26
C VAL A 192 -16.00 -24.16 -26.06
N MET A 193 -16.78 -25.19 -26.39
CA MET A 193 -16.24 -26.52 -26.72
C MET A 193 -17.10 -27.13 -27.81
N HIS A 194 -16.91 -26.71 -29.05
CA HIS A 194 -17.15 -27.47 -30.28
C HIS A 194 -16.90 -26.57 -31.48
N ASN A 195 -15.64 -26.51 -31.90
CA ASN A 195 -15.24 -26.56 -33.33
C ASN A 195 -13.74 -26.78 -33.40
#